data_8ab9ab5215aa9d3de32a486156344190
#
_entry.id   8ab9ab5215aa9d3de32a486156344190
#
_cell.length_a   1.000
_cell.length_b   1.000
_cell.length_c   1.000
_cell.angle_alpha   90.00
_cell.angle_beta   90.00
_cell.angle_gamma   90.00
#
_symmetry.space_group_name_H-M   'P 1'
#
loop_
_entity.id
_entity.type
_entity.pdbx_description
1 polymer ?
#
loop_
_entity_poly.entity_id
_entity_poly.type
_entity_poly.pdbx_seq_one_letter_code
_entity_poly.pdbx_strand_id
1 'polypeptide(L)'
;KNRKHLEETIEQNIALLEMRKNIILTISHDIRAPLNVISGSAELAVDTREKKRRNTHLNNIRIVCRHVVHLLNNLLDVYRLNEAKETRNDVPFNLNALLERIAFGFSHVINNKGILFNHDFTGTDVKLCGDVDRIEQILDNLLSNAVKFTETGTISLNARYSKGELVLEIKDTGIGMSEDALLRIFRPFERLGSVRNAEGFGLGLPITKGLVNLLGGTIDVTSGIDQGSTFRVTLPLKTTDETVESENLIIPHPAHLPRNVLVIDDDTMLLNVIKEMLERNGMNCTTCVTSKDVVKAMRGKDYDLLLSDIQMPGTNGIDLLTLLRNSNIGNSRTIPIVAMTARGDRDKEAFLHAGFTDYIYKPFSSSELLGLLSRMKTDRREKKPEVDFSLVLSEVNDKHKALLSLISQSEKDREELDAAMKNGDRHKLREITHRMQPMWEFLRMEEPLLAYRALLKDSKTSDKELKEYTRQIIDSTAMLIKAAEAEIKRLTNETEDTDS
;
A
#
# COMPACT_ATOMS: atom_id res chain seq x y z
N LYS A 1 56.37 -6.75 15.83
CA LYS A 1 55.17 -6.94 14.98
C LYS A 1 53.89 -6.81 15.81
N ASN A 2 53.72 -7.53 16.89
CA ASN A 2 52.46 -7.57 17.70
C ASN A 2 52.11 -6.17 18.29
N ARG A 3 53.11 -5.39 18.77
CA ARG A 3 52.88 -4.09 19.38
C ARG A 3 52.33 -3.07 18.34
N LYS A 4 52.94 -3.01 17.16
CA LYS A 4 52.51 -2.12 16.08
C LYS A 4 51.08 -2.44 15.59
N HIS A 5 50.74 -3.74 15.48
CA HIS A 5 49.40 -4.19 15.13
C HIS A 5 48.38 -3.84 16.21
N LEU A 6 48.77 -3.93 17.50
CA LEU A 6 47.91 -3.54 18.61
C LEU A 6 47.66 -2.01 18.63
N GLU A 7 48.70 -1.20 18.39
CA GLU A 7 48.59 0.25 18.28
C GLU A 7 47.65 0.65 17.13
N GLU A 8 47.82 0.05 15.94
CA GLU A 8 46.96 0.27 14.78
C GLU A 8 45.45 -0.14 15.07
N THR A 9 45.27 -1.25 15.79
CA THR A 9 43.90 -1.70 16.18
C THR A 9 43.25 -0.76 17.19
N ILE A 10 44.03 -0.24 18.15
CA ILE A 10 43.56 0.75 19.14
C ILE A 10 43.16 2.06 18.44
N GLU A 11 44.01 2.59 17.55
CA GLU A 11 43.70 3.78 16.79
C GLU A 11 42.44 3.62 15.93
N GLN A 12 42.26 2.47 15.27
CA GLN A 12 41.04 2.14 14.52
C GLN A 12 39.82 2.12 15.42
N ASN A 13 39.89 1.49 16.60
CA ASN A 13 38.79 1.44 17.56
C ASN A 13 38.44 2.82 18.12
N ILE A 14 39.44 3.68 18.41
CA ILE A 14 39.18 5.04 18.87
C ILE A 14 38.47 5.84 17.78
N ALA A 15 38.93 5.78 16.54
CA ALA A 15 38.32 6.44 15.40
C ALA A 15 36.86 5.97 15.20
N LEU A 16 36.59 4.68 15.37
CA LEU A 16 35.27 4.10 15.27
C LEU A 16 34.33 4.56 16.41
N LEU A 17 34.83 4.67 17.63
CA LEU A 17 34.09 5.21 18.77
C LEU A 17 33.76 6.71 18.61
N GLU A 18 34.72 7.51 18.12
CA GLU A 18 34.48 8.92 17.81
C GLU A 18 33.44 9.09 16.70
N MET A 19 33.52 8.27 15.66
CA MET A 19 32.53 8.25 14.59
C MET A 19 31.14 7.92 15.14
N ARG A 20 31.00 6.87 15.97
CA ARG A 20 29.72 6.51 16.63
C ARG A 20 29.18 7.64 17.49
N LYS A 21 30.03 8.31 18.28
CA LYS A 21 29.65 9.45 19.10
C LYS A 21 29.12 10.61 18.26
N ASN A 22 29.82 10.95 17.17
CA ASN A 22 29.40 12.01 16.27
C ASN A 22 28.06 11.69 15.57
N ILE A 23 27.85 10.45 15.18
CA ILE A 23 26.57 9.96 14.64
C ILE A 23 25.43 10.21 15.64
N ILE A 24 25.59 9.79 16.90
CA ILE A 24 24.57 9.96 17.95
C ILE A 24 24.25 11.46 18.19
N LEU A 25 25.28 12.31 18.21
CA LEU A 25 25.09 13.75 18.40
C LEU A 25 24.35 14.38 17.21
N THR A 26 24.72 14.03 15.97
CA THR A 26 24.05 14.51 14.77
C THR A 26 22.59 14.07 14.73
N ILE A 27 22.32 12.79 15.01
CA ILE A 27 20.95 12.24 15.10
C ILE A 27 20.13 12.99 16.14
N SER A 28 20.69 13.21 17.35
CA SER A 28 20.00 13.89 18.43
C SER A 28 19.62 15.33 18.05
N HIS A 29 20.52 16.02 17.36
CA HIS A 29 20.26 17.38 16.84
C HIS A 29 19.19 17.35 15.74
N ASP A 30 19.28 16.43 14.80
CA ASP A 30 18.41 16.37 13.62
C ASP A 30 17.00 15.83 13.94
N ILE A 31 16.84 15.12 15.05
CA ILE A 31 15.51 14.75 15.61
C ILE A 31 14.93 15.92 16.41
N ARG A 32 15.74 16.69 17.16
CA ARG A 32 15.23 17.78 18.02
C ARG A 32 14.59 18.90 17.21
N ALA A 33 15.18 19.30 16.10
CA ALA A 33 14.66 20.38 15.26
C ALA A 33 13.24 20.11 14.76
N PRO A 34 12.93 18.99 14.09
CA PRO A 34 11.57 18.65 13.67
C PRO A 34 10.61 18.47 14.86
N LEU A 35 11.04 17.90 15.99
CA LEU A 35 10.18 17.80 17.18
C LEU A 35 9.76 19.18 17.72
N ASN A 36 10.66 20.17 17.71
CA ASN A 36 10.31 21.54 18.09
C ASN A 36 9.27 22.14 17.14
N VAL A 37 9.37 21.87 15.82
CA VAL A 37 8.36 22.35 14.84
C VAL A 37 7.01 21.66 15.09
N ILE A 38 7.00 20.36 15.40
CA ILE A 38 5.77 19.62 15.73
C ILE A 38 5.13 20.22 16.99
N SER A 39 5.91 20.39 18.07
CA SER A 39 5.40 20.94 19.34
C SER A 39 4.86 22.35 19.16
N GLY A 40 5.62 23.26 18.56
CA GLY A 40 5.17 24.64 18.31
C GLY A 40 3.97 24.72 17.38
N SER A 41 3.92 23.88 16.33
CA SER A 41 2.74 23.84 15.45
C SER A 41 1.52 23.26 16.16
N ALA A 42 1.68 22.31 17.09
CA ALA A 42 0.59 21.75 17.87
C ALA A 42 0.02 22.80 18.84
N GLU A 43 0.86 23.53 19.56
CA GLU A 43 0.44 24.65 20.42
C GLU A 43 -0.35 25.70 19.63
N LEU A 44 0.20 26.15 18.50
CA LEU A 44 -0.48 27.12 17.64
C LEU A 44 -1.78 26.59 17.05
N ALA A 45 -1.89 25.30 16.76
CA ALA A 45 -3.12 24.70 16.24
C ALA A 45 -4.22 24.65 17.31
N VAL A 46 -3.88 24.44 18.59
CA VAL A 46 -4.81 24.45 19.72
C VAL A 46 -5.34 25.86 19.97
N ASP A 47 -4.45 26.87 19.94
CA ASP A 47 -4.81 28.26 20.26
C ASP A 47 -5.54 28.98 19.11
N THR A 48 -5.42 28.48 17.88
CA THR A 48 -5.98 29.14 16.69
C THR A 48 -7.46 28.80 16.50
N ARG A 49 -8.33 29.81 16.54
CA ARG A 49 -9.77 29.67 16.23
C ARG A 49 -10.05 29.60 14.72
N GLU A 50 -9.20 30.17 13.89
CA GLU A 50 -9.36 30.22 12.43
C GLU A 50 -9.05 28.84 11.82
N LYS A 51 -10.07 28.19 11.22
CA LYS A 51 -9.98 26.84 10.64
C LYS A 51 -8.84 26.71 9.60
N LYS A 52 -8.63 27.74 8.75
CA LYS A 52 -7.60 27.73 7.71
C LYS A 52 -6.20 27.69 8.33
N ARG A 53 -5.91 28.52 9.31
CA ARG A 53 -4.61 28.56 10.00
C ARG A 53 -4.37 27.26 10.80
N ARG A 54 -5.40 26.79 11.51
CA ARG A 54 -5.33 25.50 12.21
C ARG A 54 -4.98 24.36 11.28
N ASN A 55 -5.62 24.28 10.12
CA ASN A 55 -5.33 23.25 9.12
C ASN A 55 -3.89 23.37 8.56
N THR A 56 -3.35 24.59 8.42
CA THR A 56 -1.95 24.80 8.01
C THR A 56 -1.00 24.22 9.06
N HIS A 57 -1.22 24.50 10.36
CA HIS A 57 -0.39 23.93 11.44
C HIS A 57 -0.47 22.42 11.51
N LEU A 58 -1.68 21.84 11.40
CA LEU A 58 -1.86 20.39 11.36
C LEU A 58 -1.18 19.74 10.14
N ASN A 59 -1.21 20.40 8.98
CA ASN A 59 -0.49 19.95 7.80
C ASN A 59 1.03 20.00 7.98
N ASN A 60 1.55 21.06 8.63
CA ASN A 60 2.97 21.16 8.95
C ASN A 60 3.40 20.02 9.89
N ILE A 61 2.62 19.73 10.94
CA ILE A 61 2.86 18.59 11.84
C ILE A 61 2.96 17.30 10.99
N ARG A 62 1.97 17.05 10.12
CA ARG A 62 1.94 15.85 9.29
C ARG A 62 3.17 15.70 8.39
N ILE A 63 3.61 16.79 7.77
CA ILE A 63 4.79 16.81 6.90
C ILE A 63 6.05 16.50 7.73
N VAL A 64 6.21 17.18 8.86
CA VAL A 64 7.39 17.02 9.70
C VAL A 64 7.45 15.65 10.37
N CYS A 65 6.32 15.07 10.79
CA CYS A 65 6.27 13.69 11.28
C CYS A 65 6.76 12.69 10.23
N ARG A 66 6.36 12.85 8.95
CA ARG A 66 6.87 12.00 7.86
C ARG A 66 8.38 12.11 7.71
N HIS A 67 8.93 13.32 7.82
CA HIS A 67 10.37 13.52 7.76
C HIS A 67 11.11 12.80 8.91
N VAL A 68 10.57 12.85 10.15
CA VAL A 68 11.15 12.12 11.29
C VAL A 68 11.11 10.62 11.07
N VAL A 69 9.98 10.09 10.58
CA VAL A 69 9.84 8.66 10.26
C VAL A 69 10.84 8.24 9.18
N HIS A 70 10.99 9.03 8.12
CA HIS A 70 11.96 8.76 7.06
C HIS A 70 13.41 8.77 7.59
N LEU A 71 13.74 9.71 8.48
CA LEU A 71 15.05 9.76 9.14
C LEU A 71 15.31 8.50 9.97
N LEU A 72 14.35 8.08 10.81
CA LEU A 72 14.49 6.89 11.65
C LEU A 72 14.67 5.63 10.78
N ASN A 73 13.90 5.50 9.70
CA ASN A 73 14.03 4.37 8.78
C ASN A 73 15.42 4.34 8.11
N ASN A 74 15.90 5.49 7.65
CA ASN A 74 17.24 5.60 7.06
C ASN A 74 18.36 5.23 8.05
N LEU A 75 18.20 5.62 9.32
CA LEU A 75 19.15 5.23 10.38
C LEU A 75 19.17 3.73 10.62
N LEU A 76 18.00 3.10 10.67
CA LEU A 76 17.88 1.66 10.80
C LEU A 76 18.49 0.92 9.59
N ASP A 77 18.28 1.43 8.38
CA ASP A 77 18.87 0.87 7.17
C ASP A 77 20.41 0.95 7.19
N VAL A 78 20.98 2.11 7.57
CA VAL A 78 22.44 2.25 7.73
C VAL A 78 22.99 1.28 8.78
N TYR A 79 22.32 1.17 9.94
CA TYR A 79 22.76 0.26 10.99
C TYR A 79 22.78 -1.19 10.52
N ARG A 80 21.74 -1.65 9.85
CA ARG A 80 21.60 -3.03 9.37
C ARG A 80 22.59 -3.37 8.26
N LEU A 81 22.76 -2.46 7.30
CA LEU A 81 23.73 -2.64 6.23
C LEU A 81 25.16 -2.77 6.79
N ASN A 82 25.49 -2.00 7.85
CA ASN A 82 26.81 -2.09 8.51
C ASN A 82 27.01 -3.38 9.31
N GLU A 83 25.95 -3.93 9.90
CA GLU A 83 26.01 -5.18 10.68
C GLU A 83 25.90 -6.43 9.80
N ALA A 84 25.82 -6.27 8.47
CA ALA A 84 25.57 -7.37 7.51
C ALA A 84 24.34 -8.24 7.89
N LYS A 85 23.34 -7.64 8.56
CA LYS A 85 22.08 -8.28 8.98
C LYS A 85 20.97 -8.14 7.96
N GLU A 86 21.21 -7.38 6.88
CA GLU A 86 20.24 -7.26 5.79
C GLU A 86 20.24 -8.55 4.96
N THR A 87 19.06 -9.12 4.82
CA THR A 87 18.80 -10.26 3.95
C THR A 87 18.17 -9.77 2.65
N ARG A 88 18.53 -10.41 1.56
CA ARG A 88 17.96 -10.16 0.23
C ARG A 88 16.68 -11.00 0.07
N ASN A 89 15.61 -10.37 -0.38
CA ASN A 89 14.34 -11.03 -0.65
C ASN A 89 14.07 -11.03 -2.16
N ASP A 90 14.51 -12.09 -2.85
CA ASP A 90 14.36 -12.21 -4.29
C ASP A 90 12.99 -12.79 -4.64
N VAL A 91 12.15 -12.00 -5.31
CA VAL A 91 10.83 -12.39 -5.79
C VAL A 91 10.73 -12.18 -7.30
N PRO A 92 9.88 -12.96 -8.01
CA PRO A 92 9.59 -12.72 -9.42
C PRO A 92 8.84 -11.39 -9.60
N PHE A 93 9.27 -10.54 -10.53
CA PHE A 93 8.61 -9.28 -10.86
C PHE A 93 8.72 -8.91 -12.34
N ASN A 94 7.81 -8.05 -12.80
CA ASN A 94 7.88 -7.45 -14.14
C ASN A 94 8.66 -6.13 -14.07
N LEU A 95 9.81 -6.08 -14.74
CA LEU A 95 10.69 -4.92 -14.70
C LEU A 95 10.03 -3.67 -15.31
N ASN A 96 9.35 -3.81 -16.45
CA ASN A 96 8.71 -2.68 -17.11
C ASN A 96 7.60 -2.08 -16.24
N ALA A 97 6.76 -2.94 -15.63
CA ALA A 97 5.69 -2.49 -14.74
C ALA A 97 6.24 -1.72 -13.51
N LEU A 98 7.33 -2.18 -12.92
CA LEU A 98 8.02 -1.49 -11.82
C LEU A 98 8.49 -0.10 -12.24
N LEU A 99 9.21 -0.01 -13.38
CA LEU A 99 9.80 1.25 -13.86
C LEU A 99 8.71 2.26 -14.26
N GLU A 100 7.67 1.83 -14.95
CA GLU A 100 6.53 2.69 -15.32
C GLU A 100 5.80 3.23 -14.10
N ARG A 101 5.59 2.41 -13.06
CA ARG A 101 4.97 2.83 -11.80
C ARG A 101 5.78 3.93 -11.11
N ILE A 102 7.11 3.77 -11.03
CA ILE A 102 8.01 4.75 -10.44
C ILE A 102 8.02 6.04 -11.27
N ALA A 103 8.18 5.92 -12.59
CA ALA A 103 8.18 7.07 -13.50
C ALA A 103 6.87 7.86 -13.41
N PHE A 104 5.72 7.19 -13.37
CA PHE A 104 4.41 7.83 -13.19
C PHE A 104 4.31 8.60 -11.87
N GLY A 105 4.76 7.99 -10.76
CA GLY A 105 4.77 8.65 -9.44
C GLY A 105 5.59 9.92 -9.41
N PHE A 106 6.80 9.89 -9.98
CA PHE A 106 7.69 11.06 -10.02
C PHE A 106 7.28 12.10 -11.06
N SER A 107 6.63 11.73 -12.15
CA SER A 107 6.18 12.66 -13.19
C SER A 107 5.31 13.78 -12.63
N HIS A 108 4.38 13.47 -11.74
CA HIS A 108 3.54 14.46 -11.08
C HIS A 108 4.32 15.45 -10.21
N VAL A 109 5.29 14.95 -9.44
CA VAL A 109 6.10 15.77 -8.53
C VAL A 109 7.02 16.71 -9.34
N ILE A 110 7.65 16.17 -10.38
CA ILE A 110 8.61 16.87 -11.24
C ILE A 110 7.90 17.94 -12.06
N ASN A 111 6.78 17.58 -12.71
CA ASN A 111 6.00 18.51 -13.54
C ASN A 111 5.41 19.66 -12.71
N ASN A 112 4.97 19.41 -11.48
CA ASN A 112 4.48 20.47 -10.57
C ASN A 112 5.56 21.48 -10.18
N LYS A 113 6.84 21.10 -10.27
CA LYS A 113 8.00 21.99 -10.08
C LYS A 113 8.37 22.77 -11.35
N GLY A 114 7.77 22.46 -12.49
CA GLY A 114 8.10 23.05 -13.79
C GLY A 114 9.38 22.47 -14.41
N ILE A 115 9.83 21.30 -13.99
CA ILE A 115 10.98 20.58 -14.51
C ILE A 115 10.49 19.58 -15.57
N LEU A 116 11.24 19.40 -16.66
CA LEU A 116 10.95 18.40 -17.68
C LEU A 116 11.40 17.01 -17.17
N PHE A 117 10.52 16.04 -17.27
CA PHE A 117 10.83 14.64 -16.96
C PHE A 117 10.79 13.78 -18.21
N ASN A 118 11.90 13.11 -18.50
CA ASN A 118 12.02 12.17 -19.61
C ASN A 118 12.35 10.79 -19.07
N HIS A 119 11.81 9.73 -19.66
CA HIS A 119 12.22 8.37 -19.36
C HIS A 119 12.31 7.53 -20.63
N ASP A 120 13.25 6.58 -20.64
CA ASP A 120 13.46 5.64 -21.74
C ASP A 120 13.84 4.26 -21.18
N PHE A 121 13.09 3.24 -21.61
CA PHE A 121 13.24 1.89 -21.10
C PHE A 121 13.48 0.92 -22.27
N THR A 122 14.67 0.30 -22.30
CA THR A 122 15.12 -0.57 -23.40
C THR A 122 15.36 -1.99 -22.88
N GLY A 123 14.71 -2.99 -23.50
CA GLY A 123 14.86 -4.40 -23.13
C GLY A 123 14.24 -4.74 -21.77
N THR A 124 13.29 -3.93 -21.28
CA THR A 124 12.69 -4.05 -19.95
C THR A 124 11.41 -4.90 -19.91
N ASP A 125 10.90 -5.32 -21.06
CA ASP A 125 9.73 -6.21 -21.12
C ASP A 125 10.14 -7.66 -20.79
N VAL A 126 10.61 -7.84 -19.56
CA VAL A 126 11.11 -9.11 -19.04
C VAL A 126 10.65 -9.33 -17.61
N LYS A 127 10.53 -10.59 -17.23
CA LYS A 127 10.33 -11.00 -15.84
C LYS A 127 11.69 -11.31 -15.23
N LEU A 128 11.96 -10.72 -14.10
CA LEU A 128 13.21 -10.88 -13.35
C LEU A 128 12.94 -11.45 -11.97
N CYS A 129 13.94 -12.09 -11.38
CA CYS A 129 13.96 -12.48 -9.98
C CYS A 129 14.92 -11.55 -9.23
N GLY A 130 14.43 -10.85 -8.20
CA GLY A 130 15.23 -9.90 -7.44
C GLY A 130 14.44 -9.22 -6.33
N ASP A 131 15.13 -8.43 -5.50
CA ASP A 131 14.54 -7.68 -4.40
C ASP A 131 13.95 -6.35 -4.89
N VAL A 132 12.66 -6.39 -5.21
CA VAL A 132 11.90 -5.24 -5.77
C VAL A 132 11.91 -4.05 -4.82
N ASP A 133 11.71 -4.29 -3.52
CA ASP A 133 11.65 -3.22 -2.51
C ASP A 133 12.98 -2.44 -2.46
N ARG A 134 14.12 -3.14 -2.62
CA ARG A 134 15.44 -2.51 -2.63
C ARG A 134 15.74 -1.77 -3.92
N ILE A 135 15.31 -2.31 -5.06
CA ILE A 135 15.44 -1.62 -6.35
C ILE A 135 14.61 -0.34 -6.34
N GLU A 136 13.39 -0.39 -5.84
CA GLU A 136 12.51 0.77 -5.68
C GLU A 136 13.14 1.81 -4.74
N GLN A 137 13.67 1.40 -3.59
CA GLN A 137 14.35 2.30 -2.64
C GLN A 137 15.58 2.99 -3.25
N ILE A 138 16.36 2.29 -4.08
CA ILE A 138 17.49 2.88 -4.83
C ILE A 138 16.97 3.98 -5.77
N LEU A 139 15.95 3.69 -6.57
CA LEU A 139 15.37 4.63 -7.52
C LEU A 139 14.75 5.84 -6.82
N ASP A 140 13.98 5.62 -5.76
CA ASP A 140 13.37 6.68 -4.95
C ASP A 140 14.41 7.63 -4.37
N ASN A 141 15.50 7.11 -3.81
CA ASN A 141 16.58 7.93 -3.26
C ASN A 141 17.25 8.78 -4.35
N LEU A 142 17.56 8.20 -5.51
CA LEU A 142 18.25 8.91 -6.59
C LEU A 142 17.34 9.93 -7.27
N LEU A 143 16.08 9.59 -7.56
CA LEU A 143 15.10 10.49 -8.17
C LEU A 143 14.72 11.64 -7.22
N SER A 144 14.54 11.36 -5.92
CA SER A 144 14.28 12.39 -4.91
C SER A 144 15.42 13.39 -4.84
N ASN A 145 16.68 12.92 -4.91
CA ASN A 145 17.84 13.80 -4.95
C ASN A 145 17.86 14.64 -6.23
N ALA A 146 17.59 14.06 -7.40
CA ALA A 146 17.48 14.79 -8.66
C ALA A 146 16.43 15.91 -8.59
N VAL A 147 15.23 15.59 -8.07
CA VAL A 147 14.15 16.59 -7.86
C VAL A 147 14.55 17.67 -6.87
N LYS A 148 15.25 17.31 -5.81
CA LYS A 148 15.68 18.24 -4.76
C LYS A 148 16.69 19.25 -5.26
N PHE A 149 17.70 18.82 -6.02
CA PHE A 149 18.83 19.62 -6.44
C PHE A 149 18.67 20.25 -7.83
N THR A 150 17.55 20.01 -8.51
CA THR A 150 17.20 20.68 -9.77
C THR A 150 16.09 21.69 -9.49
N GLU A 151 16.36 22.96 -9.75
CA GLU A 151 15.32 24.02 -9.67
C GLU A 151 14.59 24.18 -11.00
N THR A 152 15.32 24.17 -12.09
CA THR A 152 14.82 24.26 -13.47
C THR A 152 15.64 23.36 -14.38
N GLY A 153 15.07 22.93 -15.50
CA GLY A 153 15.75 22.10 -16.49
C GLY A 153 15.12 20.72 -16.67
N THR A 154 15.93 19.67 -16.67
CA THR A 154 15.48 18.32 -17.05
C THR A 154 15.99 17.27 -16.06
N ILE A 155 15.14 16.29 -15.77
CA ILE A 155 15.49 15.04 -15.10
C ILE A 155 15.20 13.90 -16.06
N SER A 156 16.10 12.94 -16.20
CA SER A 156 15.87 11.75 -17.02
C SER A 156 16.14 10.46 -16.24
N LEU A 157 15.27 9.48 -16.45
CA LEU A 157 15.39 8.11 -15.95
C LEU A 157 15.53 7.16 -17.14
N ASN A 158 16.71 6.59 -17.35
CA ASN A 158 16.93 5.60 -18.38
C ASN A 158 17.19 4.23 -17.76
N ALA A 159 16.56 3.20 -18.29
CA ALA A 159 16.75 1.82 -17.86
C ALA A 159 17.03 0.91 -19.06
N ARG A 160 18.05 0.08 -18.91
CA ARG A 160 18.43 -0.89 -19.94
C ARG A 160 18.70 -2.24 -19.31
N TYR A 161 17.99 -3.26 -19.80
CA TYR A 161 18.28 -4.64 -19.43
C TYR A 161 18.88 -5.42 -20.59
N SER A 162 20.03 -6.03 -20.36
CA SER A 162 20.71 -6.84 -21.36
C SER A 162 21.67 -7.84 -20.70
N LYS A 163 21.70 -9.07 -21.20
CA LYS A 163 22.66 -10.12 -20.78
C LYS A 163 22.70 -10.41 -19.28
N GLY A 164 21.57 -10.25 -18.57
CA GLY A 164 21.51 -10.50 -17.12
C GLY A 164 21.92 -9.30 -16.26
N GLU A 165 22.08 -8.14 -16.84
CA GLU A 165 22.41 -6.89 -16.15
C GLU A 165 21.33 -5.84 -16.40
N LEU A 166 20.85 -5.23 -15.31
CA LEU A 166 20.02 -4.03 -15.33
C LEU A 166 20.90 -2.81 -15.10
N VAL A 167 20.93 -1.90 -16.04
CA VAL A 167 21.58 -0.61 -15.93
C VAL A 167 20.51 0.46 -15.77
N LEU A 168 20.53 1.18 -14.64
CA LEU A 168 19.69 2.32 -14.33
C LEU A 168 20.55 3.60 -14.39
N GLU A 169 20.09 4.61 -15.11
CA GLU A 169 20.78 5.88 -15.21
C GLU A 169 19.80 7.01 -14.90
N ILE A 170 20.11 7.75 -13.84
CA ILE A 170 19.38 8.95 -13.43
C ILE A 170 20.26 10.15 -13.68
N LYS A 171 19.82 11.06 -14.55
CA LYS A 171 20.53 12.27 -14.91
C LYS A 171 19.67 13.48 -14.59
N ASP A 172 20.27 14.47 -13.95
CA ASP A 172 19.69 15.78 -13.67
C ASP A 172 20.55 16.92 -14.26
N THR A 173 19.95 18.08 -14.44
CA THR A 173 20.62 19.31 -14.86
C THR A 173 20.70 20.32 -13.70
N GLY A 174 20.81 19.83 -12.48
CA GLY A 174 20.84 20.65 -11.27
C GLY A 174 22.22 21.31 -11.02
N ILE A 175 22.43 21.71 -9.77
CA ILE A 175 23.63 22.44 -9.34
C ILE A 175 24.95 21.66 -9.49
N GLY A 176 24.87 20.34 -9.62
CA GLY A 176 26.04 19.47 -9.69
C GLY A 176 26.93 19.48 -8.44
N MET A 177 28.12 18.88 -8.55
CA MET A 177 29.04 18.67 -7.43
C MET A 177 30.46 18.92 -7.84
N SER A 178 31.30 19.40 -6.88
CA SER A 178 32.73 19.51 -7.06
C SER A 178 33.43 18.14 -6.93
N GLU A 179 34.67 18.02 -7.42
CA GLU A 179 35.48 16.79 -7.29
C GLU A 179 35.64 16.36 -5.82
N ASP A 180 35.91 17.32 -4.92
CA ASP A 180 36.03 17.06 -3.48
C ASP A 180 34.73 16.55 -2.87
N ALA A 181 33.60 17.04 -3.36
CA ALA A 181 32.25 16.55 -2.94
C ALA A 181 32.04 15.12 -3.41
N LEU A 182 32.38 14.80 -4.67
CA LEU A 182 32.21 13.43 -5.24
C LEU A 182 32.95 12.37 -4.42
N LEU A 183 34.11 12.69 -3.83
CA LEU A 183 34.86 11.76 -2.97
C LEU A 183 34.16 11.45 -1.65
N ARG A 184 33.22 12.30 -1.24
CA ARG A 184 32.58 12.24 0.10
C ARG A 184 31.09 11.93 0.10
N ILE A 185 30.39 12.02 -1.04
CA ILE A 185 28.91 11.88 -1.11
C ILE A 185 28.37 10.55 -0.59
N PHE A 186 29.19 9.51 -0.57
CA PHE A 186 28.78 8.18 -0.04
C PHE A 186 29.17 7.99 1.44
N ARG A 187 29.72 9.02 2.11
CA ARG A 187 29.96 8.97 3.56
C ARG A 187 28.68 9.30 4.32
N PRO A 188 28.29 8.53 5.34
CA PRO A 188 27.14 8.83 6.15
C PRO A 188 27.22 10.23 6.79
N PHE A 189 26.10 10.94 6.79
CA PHE A 189 25.94 12.29 7.37
C PHE A 189 26.75 13.40 6.68
N GLU A 190 27.39 13.12 5.55
CA GLU A 190 28.05 14.15 4.77
C GLU A 190 27.03 15.02 4.04
N ARG A 191 27.15 16.35 4.21
CA ARG A 191 26.27 17.34 3.54
C ARG A 191 27.12 18.31 2.76
N LEU A 192 26.80 18.54 1.51
CA LEU A 192 27.48 19.50 0.67
C LEU A 192 27.13 20.92 1.16
N GLY A 193 28.09 21.64 1.72
CA GLY A 193 27.90 22.87 2.52
C GLY A 193 27.41 24.12 1.78
N SER A 194 27.12 24.08 0.49
CA SER A 194 26.73 25.25 -0.31
C SER A 194 25.21 25.55 -0.31
N VAL A 195 24.36 24.63 0.12
CA VAL A 195 22.90 24.82 0.14
C VAL A 195 22.40 24.82 1.58
N ARG A 196 22.40 26.00 2.23
CA ARG A 196 21.97 26.19 3.62
C ARG A 196 20.54 25.74 3.92
N ASN A 197 19.69 25.51 2.91
CA ASN A 197 18.28 25.14 3.04
C ASN A 197 17.94 23.77 2.43
N ALA A 198 18.93 22.97 1.98
CA ALA A 198 18.62 21.66 1.39
C ALA A 198 18.25 20.67 2.50
N GLU A 199 16.95 20.35 2.62
CA GLU A 199 16.42 19.31 3.51
C GLU A 199 17.09 17.97 3.22
N GLY A 200 17.52 17.25 4.25
CA GLY A 200 18.05 15.89 4.14
C GLY A 200 19.24 15.62 5.06
N PHE A 201 19.36 14.37 5.48
CA PHE A 201 20.24 13.94 6.56
C PHE A 201 21.61 13.41 6.08
N GLY A 202 21.88 13.44 4.77
CA GLY A 202 23.12 12.88 4.21
C GLY A 202 23.20 11.35 4.32
N LEU A 203 22.07 10.65 4.37
CA LEU A 203 21.99 9.20 4.50
C LEU A 203 21.55 8.49 3.22
N GLY A 204 20.83 9.15 2.32
CA GLY A 204 20.28 8.52 1.11
C GLY A 204 21.32 7.85 0.22
N LEU A 205 22.37 8.57 -0.16
CA LEU A 205 23.44 8.02 -1.03
C LEU A 205 24.27 6.91 -0.37
N PRO A 206 24.71 7.02 0.92
CA PRO A 206 25.29 5.89 1.64
C PRO A 206 24.41 4.65 1.65
N ILE A 207 23.09 4.79 1.90
CA ILE A 207 22.12 3.69 1.85
C ILE A 207 22.06 3.12 0.43
N THR A 208 21.91 3.96 -0.59
CA THR A 208 21.89 3.54 -1.99
C THR A 208 23.11 2.69 -2.33
N LYS A 209 24.31 3.12 -1.94
CA LYS A 209 25.55 2.37 -2.15
C LYS A 209 25.54 1.03 -1.41
N GLY A 210 25.08 1.01 -0.15
CA GLY A 210 24.95 -0.21 0.64
C GLY A 210 23.96 -1.21 0.00
N LEU A 211 22.81 -0.73 -0.46
CA LEU A 211 21.80 -1.56 -1.14
C LEU A 211 22.31 -2.10 -2.48
N VAL A 212 22.97 -1.28 -3.28
CA VAL A 212 23.59 -1.72 -4.54
C VAL A 212 24.63 -2.82 -4.29
N ASN A 213 25.47 -2.66 -3.26
CA ASN A 213 26.44 -3.70 -2.87
C ASN A 213 25.74 -4.97 -2.38
N LEU A 214 24.66 -4.86 -1.59
CA LEU A 214 23.83 -6.00 -1.13
C LEU A 214 23.27 -6.79 -2.32
N LEU A 215 22.85 -6.07 -3.37
CA LEU A 215 22.32 -6.67 -4.60
C LEU A 215 23.43 -7.20 -5.54
N GLY A 216 24.71 -7.05 -5.15
CA GLY A 216 25.88 -7.49 -5.94
C GLY A 216 26.18 -6.60 -7.14
N GLY A 217 25.69 -5.35 -7.13
CA GLY A 217 25.86 -4.37 -8.21
C GLY A 217 26.96 -3.35 -7.97
N THR A 218 27.01 -2.34 -8.86
CA THR A 218 27.91 -1.19 -8.78
C THR A 218 27.13 0.11 -8.98
N ILE A 219 27.63 1.20 -8.35
CA ILE A 219 27.12 2.55 -8.54
C ILE A 219 28.28 3.49 -8.89
N ASP A 220 28.11 4.21 -10.00
CA ASP A 220 29.03 5.23 -10.47
C ASP A 220 28.32 6.58 -10.53
N VAL A 221 29.11 7.67 -10.39
CA VAL A 221 28.60 9.04 -10.44
C VAL A 221 29.53 9.92 -11.25
N THR A 222 28.95 10.73 -12.13
CA THR A 222 29.63 11.81 -12.83
C THR A 222 28.87 13.11 -12.58
N SER A 223 29.56 14.18 -12.21
CA SER A 223 28.97 15.48 -11.92
C SER A 223 29.98 16.59 -12.12
N GLY A 224 29.48 17.79 -12.39
CA GLY A 224 30.28 19.02 -12.45
C GLY A 224 29.41 20.17 -11.93
N ILE A 225 30.08 21.20 -11.36
CA ILE A 225 29.36 22.39 -10.86
C ILE A 225 28.59 23.01 -12.01
N ASP A 226 27.27 23.27 -11.77
CA ASP A 226 26.29 23.80 -12.72
C ASP A 226 26.08 22.95 -14.00
N GLN A 227 26.56 21.69 -14.01
CA GLN A 227 26.39 20.75 -15.11
C GLN A 227 25.43 19.60 -14.76
N GLY A 228 24.92 19.59 -13.51
CA GLY A 228 24.08 18.52 -12.99
C GLY A 228 24.86 17.28 -12.60
N SER A 229 24.15 16.18 -12.38
CA SER A 229 24.73 14.90 -11.98
C SER A 229 24.13 13.75 -12.78
N THR A 230 24.93 12.71 -12.97
CA THR A 230 24.49 11.44 -13.56
C THR A 230 24.89 10.30 -12.64
N PHE A 231 23.92 9.59 -12.11
CA PHE A 231 24.11 8.37 -11.33
C PHE A 231 23.81 7.17 -12.21
N ARG A 232 24.74 6.22 -12.25
CA ARG A 232 24.57 4.95 -12.98
C ARG A 232 24.69 3.80 -12.01
N VAL A 233 23.63 3.00 -11.93
CA VAL A 233 23.55 1.77 -11.12
C VAL A 233 23.49 0.57 -12.04
N THR A 234 24.34 -0.43 -11.81
CA THR A 234 24.33 -1.69 -12.54
C THR A 234 24.05 -2.83 -11.57
N LEU A 235 22.98 -3.61 -11.82
CA LEU A 235 22.53 -4.70 -10.97
C LEU A 235 22.52 -6.01 -11.76
N PRO A 236 23.15 -7.09 -11.24
CA PRO A 236 23.05 -8.43 -11.83
C PRO A 236 21.70 -9.04 -11.45
N LEU A 237 20.82 -9.24 -12.44
CA LEU A 237 19.49 -9.80 -12.24
C LEU A 237 19.23 -10.92 -13.27
N LYS A 238 18.64 -12.02 -12.83
CA LYS A 238 18.34 -13.15 -13.69
C LYS A 238 16.89 -13.08 -14.15
N THR A 239 16.66 -13.50 -15.41
CA THR A 239 15.30 -13.73 -15.91
C THR A 239 14.67 -14.93 -15.22
N THR A 240 13.35 -14.91 -15.06
CA THR A 240 12.57 -16.02 -14.50
C THR A 240 11.33 -16.28 -15.37
N ASP A 241 10.93 -17.55 -15.46
CA ASP A 241 9.67 -17.96 -16.09
C ASP A 241 8.53 -18.13 -15.06
N GLU A 242 8.81 -17.88 -13.77
CA GLU A 242 7.80 -17.97 -12.72
C GLU A 242 6.67 -16.95 -12.95
N THR A 243 5.46 -17.37 -12.59
CA THR A 243 4.30 -16.48 -12.68
C THR A 243 4.44 -15.35 -11.69
N VAL A 244 4.57 -14.14 -12.18
CA VAL A 244 4.41 -12.93 -11.35
C VAL A 244 2.93 -12.91 -10.91
N GLU A 245 2.66 -13.03 -9.63
CA GLU A 245 1.35 -12.67 -9.13
C GLU A 245 1.13 -11.21 -9.51
N SER A 246 0.18 -10.98 -10.41
CA SER A 246 -0.14 -9.63 -10.86
C SER A 246 -0.55 -8.84 -9.62
N GLU A 247 0.30 -7.94 -9.15
CA GLU A 247 -0.15 -6.84 -8.31
C GLU A 247 -1.09 -5.98 -9.17
N ASN A 248 -2.31 -6.47 -9.30
CA ASN A 248 -3.39 -5.63 -9.76
C ASN A 248 -3.39 -4.43 -8.82
N LEU A 249 -3.17 -3.24 -9.36
CA LEU A 249 -3.51 -1.97 -8.72
C LEU A 249 -5.02 -2.04 -8.42
N ILE A 250 -5.37 -2.71 -7.34
CA ILE A 250 -6.72 -2.68 -6.80
C ILE A 250 -6.86 -1.29 -6.22
N ILE A 251 -7.44 -0.39 -7.01
CA ILE A 251 -8.03 0.83 -6.47
C ILE A 251 -8.93 0.36 -5.33
N PRO A 252 -8.75 0.86 -4.09
CA PRO A 252 -9.54 0.41 -2.96
C PRO A 252 -11.02 0.60 -3.25
N HIS A 253 -11.73 -0.47 -3.57
CA HIS A 253 -13.17 -0.44 -3.74
C HIS A 253 -13.78 -0.61 -2.34
N PRO A 254 -14.62 0.32 -1.87
CA PRO A 254 -15.24 0.25 -0.54
C PRO A 254 -16.06 -1.03 -0.29
N ALA A 255 -16.42 -1.75 -1.35
CA ALA A 255 -17.18 -2.99 -1.28
C ALA A 255 -16.44 -4.20 -0.67
N HIS A 256 -15.08 -4.14 -0.55
CA HIS A 256 -14.26 -5.27 -0.09
C HIS A 256 -13.61 -5.06 1.28
N LEU A 257 -13.88 -3.95 1.96
CA LEU A 257 -13.32 -3.71 3.29
C LEU A 257 -13.99 -4.59 4.36
N PRO A 258 -13.23 -5.09 5.37
CA PRO A 258 -13.77 -5.84 6.49
C PRO A 258 -14.76 -4.96 7.30
N ARG A 259 -15.90 -5.51 7.70
CA ARG A 259 -16.90 -4.77 8.51
C ARG A 259 -16.53 -4.70 9.99
N ASN A 260 -16.05 -5.82 10.55
CA ASN A 260 -15.71 -5.94 11.97
C ASN A 260 -14.22 -6.26 12.11
N VAL A 261 -13.46 -5.28 12.54
CA VAL A 261 -12.00 -5.40 12.75
C VAL A 261 -11.73 -5.46 14.24
N LEU A 262 -10.92 -6.45 14.65
CA LEU A 262 -10.37 -6.53 16.00
C LEU A 262 -8.92 -6.04 15.95
N VAL A 263 -8.52 -5.21 16.91
CA VAL A 263 -7.16 -4.65 16.95
C VAL A 263 -6.59 -4.87 18.34
N ILE A 264 -5.38 -5.39 18.43
CA ILE A 264 -4.64 -5.51 19.68
C ILE A 264 -3.30 -4.81 19.59
N ASP A 265 -3.03 -3.97 20.60
CA ASP A 265 -1.78 -3.23 20.78
C ASP A 265 -1.69 -2.79 22.26
N ASP A 266 -0.51 -2.70 22.83
CA ASP A 266 -0.32 -2.22 24.19
C ASP A 266 -0.34 -0.68 24.30
N ASP A 267 -0.15 0.02 23.17
CA ASP A 267 -0.27 1.47 23.07
C ASP A 267 -1.73 1.91 22.87
N THR A 268 -2.36 2.40 23.93
CA THR A 268 -3.74 2.89 23.90
C THR A 268 -3.96 4.11 23.02
N MET A 269 -2.92 4.95 22.82
CA MET A 269 -3.01 6.11 21.91
C MET A 269 -3.06 5.63 20.46
N LEU A 270 -2.20 4.67 20.10
CA LEU A 270 -2.20 4.08 18.77
C LEU A 270 -3.53 3.34 18.49
N LEU A 271 -4.06 2.59 19.46
CA LEU A 271 -5.37 1.95 19.36
C LEU A 271 -6.49 2.95 19.04
N ASN A 272 -6.51 4.11 19.69
CA ASN A 272 -7.50 5.15 19.40
C ASN A 272 -7.37 5.71 17.99
N VAL A 273 -6.14 5.93 17.52
CA VAL A 273 -5.88 6.40 16.15
C VAL A 273 -6.33 5.37 15.10
N ILE A 274 -5.96 4.10 15.29
CA ILE A 274 -6.37 3.02 14.38
C ILE A 274 -7.90 2.89 14.37
N LYS A 275 -8.53 2.92 15.53
CA LYS A 275 -10.00 2.88 15.65
C LYS A 275 -10.65 4.00 14.84
N GLU A 276 -10.17 5.24 15.00
CA GLU A 276 -10.71 6.39 14.26
C GLU A 276 -10.46 6.26 12.75
N MET A 277 -9.30 5.74 12.33
CA MET A 277 -9.01 5.48 10.91
C MET A 277 -9.99 4.47 10.30
N LEU A 278 -10.29 3.38 11.01
CA LEU A 278 -11.18 2.34 10.55
C LEU A 278 -12.65 2.79 10.55
N GLU A 279 -13.12 3.43 11.64
CA GLU A 279 -14.49 3.90 11.78
C GLU A 279 -14.87 4.99 10.77
N ARG A 280 -13.93 5.90 10.44
CA ARG A 280 -14.13 6.91 9.37
C ARG A 280 -14.33 6.31 7.98
N ASN A 281 -13.92 5.06 7.79
CA ASN A 281 -14.08 4.32 6.55
C ASN A 281 -15.19 3.25 6.62
N GLY A 282 -16.12 3.39 7.58
CA GLY A 282 -17.31 2.57 7.68
C GLY A 282 -17.10 1.18 8.30
N MET A 283 -15.96 0.93 8.94
CA MET A 283 -15.65 -0.34 9.62
C MET A 283 -15.93 -0.24 11.13
N ASN A 284 -16.44 -1.31 11.72
CA ASN A 284 -16.58 -1.41 13.18
C ASN A 284 -15.26 -1.89 13.77
N CYS A 285 -14.67 -1.10 14.65
CA CYS A 285 -13.39 -1.43 15.30
C CYS A 285 -13.61 -1.77 16.79
N THR A 286 -13.09 -2.93 17.20
CA THR A 286 -12.97 -3.31 18.61
C THR A 286 -11.50 -3.32 18.98
N THR A 287 -11.11 -2.57 20.02
CA THR A 287 -9.72 -2.45 20.47
C THR A 287 -9.48 -3.27 21.73
N CYS A 288 -8.33 -3.93 21.81
CA CYS A 288 -7.89 -4.75 22.94
C CYS A 288 -6.48 -4.33 23.35
N VAL A 289 -6.20 -4.29 24.64
CA VAL A 289 -4.86 -4.00 25.18
C VAL A 289 -4.13 -5.30 25.55
N THR A 290 -4.87 -6.37 25.83
CA THR A 290 -4.32 -7.65 26.25
C THR A 290 -4.89 -8.81 25.43
N SER A 291 -4.14 -9.92 25.35
CA SER A 291 -4.60 -11.16 24.72
C SER A 291 -5.89 -11.74 25.35
N LYS A 292 -6.10 -11.46 26.66
CA LYS A 292 -7.34 -11.85 27.36
C LYS A 292 -8.56 -11.09 26.82
N ASP A 293 -8.37 -9.82 26.47
CA ASP A 293 -9.44 -8.99 25.89
C ASP A 293 -9.81 -9.49 24.49
N VAL A 294 -8.83 -9.92 23.68
CA VAL A 294 -9.06 -10.56 22.38
C VAL A 294 -9.93 -11.81 22.53
N VAL A 295 -9.58 -12.71 23.44
CA VAL A 295 -10.34 -13.93 23.73
C VAL A 295 -11.76 -13.59 24.16
N LYS A 296 -11.93 -12.59 25.03
CA LYS A 296 -13.26 -12.14 25.50
C LYS A 296 -14.08 -11.55 24.34
N ALA A 297 -13.50 -10.73 23.49
CA ALA A 297 -14.16 -10.13 22.35
C ALA A 297 -14.62 -11.19 21.35
N MET A 298 -13.77 -12.17 21.00
CA MET A 298 -14.06 -13.24 20.06
C MET A 298 -15.09 -14.28 20.57
N ARG A 299 -15.33 -14.35 21.89
CA ARG A 299 -16.44 -15.14 22.44
C ARG A 299 -17.80 -14.49 22.20
N GLY A 300 -17.83 -13.18 22.06
CA GLY A 300 -19.09 -12.42 21.93
C GLY A 300 -19.59 -12.28 20.49
N LYS A 301 -18.67 -12.25 19.52
CA LYS A 301 -18.98 -12.11 18.08
C LYS A 301 -17.82 -12.55 17.20
N ASP A 302 -18.11 -12.86 15.94
CA ASP A 302 -17.11 -13.10 14.92
C ASP A 302 -16.57 -11.79 14.36
N TYR A 303 -15.28 -11.81 13.97
CA TYR A 303 -14.58 -10.70 13.32
C TYR A 303 -14.11 -11.11 11.93
N ASP A 304 -14.04 -10.13 11.04
CA ASP A 304 -13.57 -10.35 9.66
C ASP A 304 -12.05 -10.32 9.58
N LEU A 305 -11.38 -9.62 10.52
CA LEU A 305 -9.93 -9.43 10.57
C LEU A 305 -9.45 -9.14 11.99
N LEU A 306 -8.26 -9.62 12.34
CA LEU A 306 -7.49 -9.24 13.51
C LEU A 306 -6.19 -8.51 13.09
N LEU A 307 -6.00 -7.28 13.54
CA LEU A 307 -4.70 -6.58 13.50
C LEU A 307 -4.00 -6.82 14.83
N SER A 308 -2.83 -7.41 14.82
CA SER A 308 -2.08 -7.78 16.04
C SER A 308 -0.70 -7.16 16.05
N ASP A 309 -0.40 -6.39 17.09
CA ASP A 309 0.99 -6.05 17.36
C ASP A 309 1.80 -7.32 17.64
N ILE A 310 3.05 -7.32 17.18
CA ILE A 310 3.99 -8.40 17.42
C ILE A 310 4.66 -8.25 18.77
N GLN A 311 5.07 -7.04 19.14
CA GLN A 311 5.86 -6.77 20.33
C GLN A 311 4.98 -6.22 21.47
N MET A 312 4.37 -7.11 22.23
CA MET A 312 3.55 -6.74 23.39
C MET A 312 4.10 -7.33 24.69
N PRO A 313 4.00 -6.60 25.81
CA PRO A 313 4.41 -7.12 27.12
C PRO A 313 3.64 -8.38 27.52
N GLY A 314 4.34 -9.41 27.89
CA GLY A 314 3.79 -10.66 28.46
C GLY A 314 3.38 -11.71 27.44
N THR A 315 2.67 -11.38 26.37
CA THR A 315 2.29 -12.32 25.29
C THR A 315 2.55 -11.65 23.95
N ASN A 316 3.51 -12.14 23.17
CA ASN A 316 3.78 -11.57 21.86
C ASN A 316 2.69 -11.97 20.82
N GLY A 317 2.66 -11.27 19.68
CA GLY A 317 1.67 -11.52 18.64
C GLY A 317 1.74 -12.92 18.02
N ILE A 318 2.92 -13.56 18.00
CA ILE A 318 3.13 -14.94 17.51
C ILE A 318 2.50 -15.94 18.48
N ASP A 319 2.69 -15.74 19.79
CA ASP A 319 2.08 -16.57 20.81
C ASP A 319 0.55 -16.46 20.78
N LEU A 320 0.03 -15.24 20.59
CA LEU A 320 -1.39 -14.98 20.43
C LEU A 320 -1.95 -15.69 19.18
N LEU A 321 -1.28 -15.59 18.05
CA LEU A 321 -1.64 -16.30 16.82
C LEU A 321 -1.73 -17.81 17.07
N THR A 322 -0.70 -18.38 17.68
CA THR A 322 -0.63 -19.82 18.00
C THR A 322 -1.79 -20.23 18.92
N LEU A 323 -2.07 -19.44 19.95
CA LEU A 323 -3.19 -19.67 20.87
C LEU A 323 -4.54 -19.65 20.13
N LEU A 324 -4.76 -18.66 19.27
CA LEU A 324 -6.01 -18.52 18.51
C LEU A 324 -6.20 -19.67 17.53
N ARG A 325 -5.17 -20.07 16.79
CA ARG A 325 -5.23 -21.18 15.81
C ARG A 325 -5.51 -22.54 16.48
N ASN A 326 -5.04 -22.73 17.72
CA ASN A 326 -5.27 -23.95 18.51
C ASN A 326 -6.54 -23.91 19.37
N SER A 327 -7.30 -22.80 19.35
CA SER A 327 -8.53 -22.65 20.15
C SER A 327 -9.80 -22.78 19.29
N ASN A 328 -10.95 -23.01 19.98
CA ASN A 328 -12.29 -23.02 19.39
C ASN A 328 -13.10 -21.79 19.86
N ILE A 329 -12.52 -20.59 19.77
CA ILE A 329 -13.14 -19.37 20.27
C ILE A 329 -13.64 -18.56 19.06
N GLY A 330 -14.96 -18.48 18.86
CA GLY A 330 -15.54 -17.82 17.69
C GLY A 330 -14.94 -18.37 16.39
N ASN A 331 -14.52 -17.48 15.49
CA ASN A 331 -13.84 -17.82 14.24
C ASN A 331 -12.30 -17.79 14.33
N SER A 332 -11.71 -17.97 15.52
CA SER A 332 -10.26 -17.85 15.79
C SER A 332 -9.36 -18.69 14.88
N ARG A 333 -9.83 -19.85 14.42
CA ARG A 333 -9.06 -20.75 13.56
C ARG A 333 -8.91 -20.25 12.14
N THR A 334 -9.85 -19.47 11.63
CA THR A 334 -9.95 -19.09 10.21
C THR A 334 -9.82 -17.59 9.97
N ILE A 335 -9.99 -16.76 11.02
CA ILE A 335 -9.87 -15.30 10.88
C ILE A 335 -8.52 -14.90 10.28
N PRO A 336 -8.47 -14.04 9.26
CA PRO A 336 -7.24 -13.42 8.79
C PRO A 336 -6.59 -12.64 9.94
N ILE A 337 -5.29 -12.83 10.16
CA ILE A 337 -4.52 -12.12 11.18
C ILE A 337 -3.37 -11.40 10.51
N VAL A 338 -3.33 -10.08 10.66
CA VAL A 338 -2.30 -9.20 10.12
C VAL A 338 -1.37 -8.77 11.24
N ALA A 339 -0.07 -8.94 11.03
CA ALA A 339 0.94 -8.47 11.94
C ALA A 339 1.14 -6.95 11.82
N MET A 340 1.06 -6.22 12.92
CA MET A 340 1.56 -4.85 13.02
C MET A 340 2.96 -4.90 13.64
N THR A 341 3.99 -4.46 12.92
CA THR A 341 5.37 -4.61 13.36
C THR A 341 6.21 -3.36 13.10
N ALA A 342 7.29 -3.16 13.86
CA ALA A 342 8.24 -2.11 13.56
C ALA A 342 9.02 -2.46 12.27
N ARG A 343 9.35 -1.46 11.46
CA ARG A 343 10.13 -1.63 10.21
C ARG A 343 11.50 -2.27 10.44
N GLY A 344 11.84 -2.48 11.71
CA GLY A 344 12.98 -3.21 12.21
C GLY A 344 12.93 -4.73 12.02
N ASP A 345 11.74 -5.34 12.06
CA ASP A 345 11.53 -6.78 11.97
C ASP A 345 11.15 -7.14 10.54
N ARG A 346 12.14 -7.23 9.65
CA ARG A 346 11.91 -7.44 8.20
C ARG A 346 11.84 -8.91 7.79
N ASP A 347 11.66 -9.81 8.70
CA ASP A 347 11.49 -11.22 8.36
C ASP A 347 10.05 -11.48 7.89
N LYS A 348 9.74 -11.00 6.66
CA LYS A 348 8.45 -11.19 5.99
C LYS A 348 8.06 -12.68 5.97
N GLU A 349 9.01 -13.52 5.60
CA GLU A 349 8.81 -14.96 5.49
C GLU A 349 8.53 -15.57 6.85
N ALA A 350 9.20 -15.13 7.91
CA ALA A 350 8.95 -15.62 9.27
C ALA A 350 7.51 -15.32 9.73
N PHE A 351 6.95 -14.15 9.41
CA PHE A 351 5.56 -13.84 9.77
C PHE A 351 4.56 -14.70 8.98
N LEU A 352 4.76 -14.85 7.68
CA LEU A 352 3.92 -15.71 6.84
C LEU A 352 4.06 -17.19 7.25
N HIS A 353 5.28 -17.66 7.50
CA HIS A 353 5.54 -19.02 8.02
C HIS A 353 4.97 -19.26 9.42
N ALA A 354 4.93 -18.22 10.27
CA ALA A 354 4.27 -18.30 11.56
C ALA A 354 2.74 -18.42 11.45
N GLY A 355 2.15 -18.09 10.28
CA GLY A 355 0.72 -18.23 10.00
C GLY A 355 -0.05 -16.91 10.00
N PHE A 356 0.63 -15.75 10.01
CA PHE A 356 -0.01 -14.47 9.70
C PHE A 356 -0.43 -14.44 8.23
N THR A 357 -1.53 -13.75 7.96
CA THR A 357 -2.05 -13.61 6.59
C THR A 357 -1.28 -12.54 5.82
N ASP A 358 -0.88 -11.46 6.50
CA ASP A 358 -0.09 -10.36 5.95
C ASP A 358 0.51 -9.54 7.11
N TYR A 359 1.21 -8.44 6.81
CA TYR A 359 1.81 -7.57 7.81
C TYR A 359 1.74 -6.10 7.37
N ILE A 360 1.84 -5.18 8.35
CA ILE A 360 1.99 -3.74 8.13
C ILE A 360 3.05 -3.17 9.05
N TYR A 361 3.89 -2.29 8.52
CA TYR A 361 4.94 -1.65 9.31
C TYR A 361 4.44 -0.41 10.03
N LYS A 362 4.69 -0.32 11.34
CA LYS A 362 4.52 0.90 12.12
C LYS A 362 5.71 1.86 11.88
N PRO A 363 5.46 3.19 11.76
CA PRO A 363 4.16 3.84 11.63
C PRO A 363 3.60 3.74 10.22
N PHE A 364 2.28 3.62 10.11
CA PHE A 364 1.55 3.55 8.85
C PHE A 364 0.51 4.66 8.73
N SER A 365 0.20 5.02 7.49
CA SER A 365 -0.87 5.96 7.16
C SER A 365 -2.22 5.26 7.03
N SER A 366 -3.30 6.04 7.04
CA SER A 366 -4.66 5.51 6.75
C SER A 366 -4.73 4.89 5.35
N SER A 367 -4.05 5.47 4.36
CA SER A 367 -4.02 4.94 2.99
C SER A 367 -3.30 3.59 2.88
N GLU A 368 -2.19 3.40 3.61
CA GLU A 368 -1.46 2.12 3.64
C GLU A 368 -2.29 1.04 4.33
N LEU A 369 -2.92 1.38 5.47
CA LEU A 369 -3.82 0.44 6.17
C LEU A 369 -4.99 0.03 5.27
N LEU A 370 -5.68 0.98 4.64
CA LEU A 370 -6.81 0.69 3.75
C LEU A 370 -6.38 -0.07 2.50
N GLY A 371 -5.23 0.24 1.92
CA GLY A 371 -4.66 -0.50 0.80
C GLY A 371 -4.38 -1.96 1.14
N LEU A 372 -3.88 -2.23 2.35
CA LEU A 372 -3.69 -3.59 2.83
C LEU A 372 -5.02 -4.29 3.06
N LEU A 373 -5.99 -3.64 3.74
CA LEU A 373 -7.30 -4.22 4.03
C LEU A 373 -8.11 -4.54 2.77
N SER A 374 -7.98 -3.74 1.71
CA SER A 374 -8.66 -3.96 0.44
C SER A 374 -8.14 -5.17 -0.34
N ARG A 375 -6.89 -5.58 -0.10
CA ARG A 375 -6.28 -6.79 -0.69
C ARG A 375 -6.64 -8.08 0.05
N MET A 376 -7.12 -7.95 1.30
CA MET A 376 -7.50 -9.11 2.10
C MET A 376 -8.74 -9.77 1.52
N LYS A 377 -8.60 -11.02 1.05
CA LYS A 377 -9.76 -11.89 0.83
C LYS A 377 -10.35 -12.19 2.20
N THR A 378 -11.31 -11.41 2.63
CA THR A 378 -12.16 -11.85 3.73
C THR A 378 -12.88 -13.10 3.22
N ASP A 379 -12.64 -14.26 3.85
CA ASP A 379 -13.38 -15.48 3.62
C ASP A 379 -14.83 -15.23 4.10
N ARG A 380 -15.53 -14.41 3.33
CA ARG A 380 -16.98 -14.40 3.43
C ARG A 380 -17.39 -15.77 2.89
N ARG A 381 -17.78 -16.67 3.79
CA ARG A 381 -18.88 -17.58 3.42
C ARG A 381 -19.89 -16.67 2.74
N GLU A 382 -20.10 -16.85 1.43
CA GLU A 382 -21.07 -16.08 0.65
C GLU A 382 -22.40 -15.98 1.41
N LYS A 383 -22.53 -14.96 2.26
CA LYS A 383 -23.85 -14.37 2.44
C LYS A 383 -24.07 -13.68 1.11
N LYS A 384 -25.00 -14.27 0.34
CA LYS A 384 -25.54 -13.73 -0.91
C LYS A 384 -25.49 -12.21 -0.89
N PRO A 385 -25.03 -11.54 -1.95
CA PRO A 385 -24.95 -10.09 -2.00
C PRO A 385 -26.26 -9.51 -1.53
N GLU A 386 -26.22 -8.74 -0.45
CA GLU A 386 -27.39 -8.04 0.05
C GLU A 386 -27.61 -6.89 -0.92
N VAL A 387 -28.69 -6.96 -1.68
CA VAL A 387 -29.04 -5.97 -2.69
C VAL A 387 -29.32 -4.65 -1.96
N ASP A 388 -28.62 -3.59 -2.34
CA ASP A 388 -28.79 -2.27 -1.73
C ASP A 388 -29.90 -1.48 -2.42
N PHE A 389 -31.09 -1.46 -1.83
CA PHE A 389 -32.24 -0.68 -2.35
C PHE A 389 -32.22 0.78 -1.92
N SER A 390 -31.28 1.24 -1.11
CA SER A 390 -31.31 2.58 -0.49
C SER A 390 -31.38 3.71 -1.53
N LEU A 391 -30.59 3.60 -2.61
CA LEU A 391 -30.60 4.59 -3.69
C LEU A 391 -31.92 4.58 -4.47
N VAL A 392 -32.41 3.40 -4.82
CA VAL A 392 -33.68 3.27 -5.56
C VAL A 392 -34.87 3.79 -4.74
N LEU A 393 -34.87 3.53 -3.43
CA LEU A 393 -35.96 3.92 -2.53
C LEU A 393 -35.87 5.37 -2.03
N SER A 394 -34.70 6.02 -2.15
CA SER A 394 -34.55 7.44 -1.75
C SER A 394 -35.14 8.43 -2.75
N GLU A 395 -35.23 8.06 -4.03
CA GLU A 395 -35.70 8.93 -5.11
C GLU A 395 -37.17 8.77 -5.48
N VAL A 396 -37.92 7.85 -4.81
CA VAL A 396 -39.31 7.53 -5.14
C VAL A 396 -40.28 7.80 -4.00
N ASN A 397 -41.44 8.35 -4.33
CA ASN A 397 -42.48 8.63 -3.35
C ASN A 397 -43.22 7.34 -2.93
N ASP A 398 -43.37 6.36 -3.82
CA ASP A 398 -44.05 5.10 -3.57
C ASP A 398 -43.03 3.93 -3.67
N LYS A 399 -42.44 3.61 -2.52
CA LYS A 399 -41.39 2.57 -2.39
C LYS A 399 -41.90 1.19 -2.78
N HIS A 400 -43.16 0.87 -2.43
CA HIS A 400 -43.77 -0.40 -2.69
C HIS A 400 -43.97 -0.64 -4.21
N LYS A 401 -44.51 0.37 -4.89
CA LYS A 401 -44.72 0.34 -6.33
C LYS A 401 -43.40 0.26 -7.11
N ALA A 402 -42.36 0.95 -6.63
CA ALA A 402 -41.03 0.91 -7.25
C ALA A 402 -40.43 -0.50 -7.19
N LEU A 403 -40.51 -1.18 -6.04
CA LEU A 403 -40.02 -2.55 -5.88
C LEU A 403 -40.83 -3.55 -6.71
N LEU A 404 -42.13 -3.42 -6.79
CA LEU A 404 -42.99 -4.25 -7.66
C LEU A 404 -42.61 -4.08 -9.14
N SER A 405 -42.36 -2.85 -9.59
CA SER A 405 -41.93 -2.57 -10.95
C SER A 405 -40.57 -3.19 -11.24
N LEU A 406 -39.61 -3.11 -10.27
CA LEU A 406 -38.29 -3.74 -10.35
C LEU A 406 -38.40 -5.26 -10.48
N ILE A 407 -39.26 -5.92 -9.68
CA ILE A 407 -39.51 -7.35 -9.75
C ILE A 407 -40.04 -7.74 -11.14
N SER A 408 -41.08 -7.06 -11.60
CA SER A 408 -41.71 -7.35 -12.91
C SER A 408 -40.72 -7.18 -14.08
N GLN A 409 -39.90 -6.12 -14.07
CA GLN A 409 -38.86 -5.91 -15.10
C GLN A 409 -37.76 -6.98 -15.02
N SER A 410 -37.35 -7.36 -13.83
CA SER A 410 -36.29 -8.36 -13.60
C SER A 410 -36.75 -9.77 -14.03
N GLU A 411 -38.02 -10.12 -13.82
CA GLU A 411 -38.65 -11.37 -14.30
C GLU A 411 -38.61 -11.43 -15.84
N LYS A 412 -39.03 -10.32 -16.48
CA LYS A 412 -38.99 -10.21 -17.95
C LYS A 412 -37.58 -10.33 -18.50
N ASP A 413 -36.63 -9.64 -17.90
CA ASP A 413 -35.20 -9.68 -18.31
C ASP A 413 -34.64 -11.11 -18.17
N ARG A 414 -35.00 -11.84 -17.10
CA ARG A 414 -34.62 -13.24 -16.87
C ARG A 414 -35.15 -14.17 -17.94
N GLU A 415 -36.43 -14.04 -18.29
CA GLU A 415 -37.07 -14.85 -19.32
C GLU A 415 -36.47 -14.60 -20.73
N GLU A 416 -36.24 -13.31 -21.05
CA GLU A 416 -35.59 -12.91 -22.31
C GLU A 416 -34.15 -13.42 -22.41
N LEU A 417 -33.36 -13.38 -21.30
CA LEU A 417 -32.02 -13.94 -21.26
C LEU A 417 -31.99 -15.45 -21.48
N ASP A 418 -32.89 -16.19 -20.83
CA ASP A 418 -32.99 -17.65 -20.98
C ASP A 418 -33.40 -18.04 -22.42
N ALA A 419 -34.34 -17.33 -23.02
CA ALA A 419 -34.71 -17.51 -24.42
C ALA A 419 -33.59 -17.19 -25.40
N ALA A 420 -32.91 -16.07 -25.22
CA ALA A 420 -31.80 -15.68 -26.08
C ALA A 420 -30.60 -16.64 -25.94
N MET A 421 -30.33 -17.15 -24.73
CA MET A 421 -29.30 -18.17 -24.49
C MET A 421 -29.61 -19.49 -25.22
N LYS A 422 -30.88 -19.97 -25.16
CA LYS A 422 -31.30 -21.19 -25.82
C LYS A 422 -31.17 -21.09 -27.36
N ASN A 423 -31.45 -19.91 -27.90
CA ASN A 423 -31.40 -19.64 -29.33
C ASN A 423 -29.97 -19.27 -29.82
N GLY A 424 -28.98 -19.11 -28.93
CA GLY A 424 -27.62 -18.68 -29.27
C GLY A 424 -27.54 -17.25 -29.79
N ASP A 425 -28.52 -16.40 -29.51
CA ASP A 425 -28.62 -15.03 -30.01
C ASP A 425 -27.77 -14.05 -29.18
N ARG A 426 -26.47 -13.95 -29.58
CA ARG A 426 -25.52 -13.04 -28.93
C ARG A 426 -25.92 -11.56 -29.05
N HIS A 427 -26.63 -11.18 -30.12
CA HIS A 427 -27.07 -9.79 -30.29
C HIS A 427 -28.13 -9.45 -29.25
N LYS A 428 -29.10 -10.32 -29.08
CA LYS A 428 -30.16 -10.16 -28.09
C LYS A 428 -29.64 -10.16 -26.65
N LEU A 429 -28.66 -11.03 -26.34
CA LEU A 429 -27.98 -11.03 -25.04
C LEU A 429 -27.29 -9.68 -24.74
N ARG A 430 -26.66 -9.05 -25.73
CA ARG A 430 -26.06 -7.71 -25.58
C ARG A 430 -27.11 -6.63 -25.33
N GLU A 431 -28.22 -6.68 -26.04
CA GLU A 431 -29.31 -5.71 -25.90
C GLU A 431 -29.92 -5.76 -24.49
N ILE A 432 -30.25 -6.98 -24.01
CA ILE A 432 -30.83 -7.19 -22.69
C ILE A 432 -29.88 -6.72 -21.59
N THR A 433 -28.61 -7.14 -21.64
CA THR A 433 -27.60 -6.77 -20.63
C THR A 433 -27.27 -5.28 -20.64
N HIS A 434 -27.40 -4.60 -21.79
CA HIS A 434 -27.31 -3.14 -21.86
C HIS A 434 -28.48 -2.45 -21.14
N ARG A 435 -29.68 -2.96 -21.33
CA ARG A 435 -30.91 -2.44 -20.65
C ARG A 435 -30.86 -2.65 -19.15
N MET A 436 -30.32 -3.77 -18.68
CA MET A 436 -30.19 -4.09 -17.25
C MET A 436 -29.18 -3.22 -16.51
N GLN A 437 -28.13 -2.77 -17.20
CA GLN A 437 -26.95 -2.13 -16.57
C GLN A 437 -27.31 -0.95 -15.67
N PRO A 438 -28.10 0.07 -16.07
CA PRO A 438 -28.35 1.23 -15.20
C PRO A 438 -29.00 0.83 -13.86
N MET A 439 -29.93 -0.10 -13.90
CA MET A 439 -30.59 -0.58 -12.68
C MET A 439 -29.65 -1.38 -11.78
N TRP A 440 -28.79 -2.21 -12.35
CA TRP A 440 -27.79 -2.98 -11.61
C TRP A 440 -26.72 -2.08 -10.99
N GLU A 441 -26.34 -0.98 -11.65
CA GLU A 441 -25.46 0.06 -11.10
C GLU A 441 -26.10 0.75 -9.88
N PHE A 442 -27.38 1.12 -9.95
CA PHE A 442 -28.13 1.68 -8.81
C PHE A 442 -28.22 0.72 -7.62
N LEU A 443 -28.28 -0.59 -7.90
CA LEU A 443 -28.37 -1.64 -6.89
C LEU A 443 -26.99 -2.13 -6.43
N ARG A 444 -25.90 -1.59 -6.96
CA ARG A 444 -24.51 -2.01 -6.73
C ARG A 444 -24.26 -3.49 -7.01
N MET A 445 -24.88 -3.99 -8.08
CA MET A 445 -24.78 -5.37 -8.54
C MET A 445 -24.15 -5.50 -9.92
N GLU A 446 -23.52 -4.45 -10.45
CA GLU A 446 -23.05 -4.36 -11.85
C GLU A 446 -21.90 -5.29 -12.21
N GLU A 447 -21.09 -5.74 -11.26
CA GLU A 447 -19.86 -6.52 -11.55
C GLU A 447 -20.08 -7.76 -12.42
N PRO A 448 -21.02 -8.68 -12.11
CA PRO A 448 -21.25 -9.84 -12.97
C PRO A 448 -21.70 -9.46 -14.38
N LEU A 449 -22.49 -8.38 -14.47
CA LEU A 449 -23.02 -7.90 -15.74
C LEU A 449 -21.94 -7.28 -16.62
N LEU A 450 -21.01 -6.50 -16.04
CA LEU A 450 -19.88 -5.92 -16.75
C LEU A 450 -18.91 -6.98 -17.27
N ALA A 451 -18.59 -7.98 -16.44
CA ALA A 451 -17.76 -9.11 -16.85
C ALA A 451 -18.40 -9.89 -18.01
N TYR A 452 -19.69 -10.16 -17.92
CA TYR A 452 -20.43 -10.85 -18.97
C TYR A 452 -20.48 -10.05 -20.27
N ARG A 453 -20.68 -8.73 -20.22
CA ARG A 453 -20.68 -7.86 -21.39
C ARG A 453 -19.32 -7.78 -22.08
N ALA A 454 -18.23 -7.88 -21.33
CA ALA A 454 -16.88 -7.97 -21.90
C ALA A 454 -16.73 -9.28 -22.73
N LEU A 455 -17.20 -10.40 -22.21
CA LEU A 455 -17.21 -11.69 -22.91
C LEU A 455 -18.10 -11.68 -24.15
N LEU A 456 -19.27 -11.03 -24.10
CA LEU A 456 -20.17 -10.89 -25.26
C LEU A 456 -19.52 -10.06 -26.40
N LYS A 457 -18.56 -9.17 -26.12
CA LYS A 457 -17.83 -8.38 -27.13
C LYS A 457 -16.73 -9.18 -27.79
N ASP A 458 -16.14 -10.15 -27.09
CA ASP A 458 -15.07 -10.99 -27.64
C ASP A 458 -15.64 -12.08 -28.54
N SER A 459 -15.28 -12.02 -29.84
CA SER A 459 -15.70 -13.01 -30.83
C SER A 459 -15.08 -14.40 -30.65
N LYS A 460 -14.04 -14.52 -29.82
CA LYS A 460 -13.33 -15.78 -29.52
C LYS A 460 -13.96 -16.57 -28.36
N THR A 461 -14.84 -15.94 -27.59
CA THR A 461 -15.51 -16.61 -26.44
C THR A 461 -16.35 -17.79 -26.91
N SER A 462 -16.14 -18.96 -26.28
CA SER A 462 -16.86 -20.18 -26.65
C SER A 462 -18.34 -20.13 -26.22
N ASP A 463 -19.21 -20.82 -26.96
CA ASP A 463 -20.64 -20.90 -26.61
C ASP A 463 -20.88 -21.57 -25.25
N LYS A 464 -19.96 -22.43 -24.79
CA LYS A 464 -20.02 -23.07 -23.49
C LYS A 464 -19.80 -22.07 -22.35
N GLU A 465 -18.78 -21.24 -22.46
CA GLU A 465 -18.50 -20.17 -21.50
C GLU A 465 -19.63 -19.15 -21.48
N LEU A 466 -20.13 -18.76 -22.65
CA LEU A 466 -21.25 -17.84 -22.74
C LEU A 466 -22.49 -18.34 -22.03
N LYS A 467 -22.81 -19.64 -22.19
CA LYS A 467 -23.94 -20.27 -21.48
C LYS A 467 -23.76 -20.29 -19.97
N GLU A 468 -22.54 -20.53 -19.48
CA GLU A 468 -22.23 -20.55 -18.06
C GLU A 468 -22.40 -19.15 -17.43
N TYR A 469 -21.82 -18.13 -18.07
CA TYR A 469 -21.99 -16.74 -17.60
C TYR A 469 -23.43 -16.24 -17.73
N THR A 470 -24.16 -16.59 -18.81
CA THR A 470 -25.59 -16.24 -18.91
C THR A 470 -26.38 -16.84 -17.73
N ARG A 471 -26.09 -18.10 -17.36
CA ARG A 471 -26.71 -18.74 -16.22
C ARG A 471 -26.41 -18.01 -14.89
N GLN A 472 -25.18 -17.53 -14.70
CA GLN A 472 -24.82 -16.71 -13.54
C GLN A 472 -25.63 -15.40 -13.46
N ILE A 473 -25.84 -14.72 -14.61
CA ILE A 473 -26.69 -13.51 -14.66
C ILE A 473 -28.14 -13.83 -14.34
N ILE A 474 -28.68 -14.93 -14.86
CA ILE A 474 -30.05 -15.41 -14.56
C ILE A 474 -30.20 -15.70 -13.07
N ASP A 475 -29.23 -16.37 -12.46
CA ASP A 475 -29.24 -16.67 -11.02
C ASP A 475 -29.13 -15.40 -10.16
N SER A 476 -28.29 -14.44 -10.56
CA SER A 476 -28.18 -13.14 -9.90
C SER A 476 -29.47 -12.32 -10.01
N THR A 477 -30.18 -12.39 -11.16
CA THR A 477 -31.49 -11.77 -11.35
C THR A 477 -32.55 -12.42 -10.45
N ALA A 478 -32.51 -13.73 -10.30
CA ALA A 478 -33.42 -14.44 -9.39
C ALA A 478 -33.18 -14.08 -7.91
N MET A 479 -31.92 -13.82 -7.53
CA MET A 479 -31.58 -13.34 -6.20
C MET A 479 -32.08 -11.90 -5.96
N LEU A 480 -31.97 -11.01 -6.94
CA LEU A 480 -32.49 -9.66 -6.90
C LEU A 480 -34.02 -9.67 -6.66
N ILE A 481 -34.76 -10.49 -7.38
CA ILE A 481 -36.24 -10.65 -7.20
C ILE A 481 -36.56 -11.03 -5.76
N LYS A 482 -35.92 -12.08 -5.22
CA LYS A 482 -36.14 -12.53 -3.82
C LYS A 482 -35.77 -11.46 -2.79
N ALA A 483 -34.71 -10.69 -3.03
CA ALA A 483 -34.32 -9.61 -2.14
C ALA A 483 -35.35 -8.47 -2.15
N ALA A 484 -35.88 -8.11 -3.33
CA ALA A 484 -36.93 -7.11 -3.47
C ALA A 484 -38.26 -7.55 -2.80
N GLU A 485 -38.63 -8.81 -2.92
CA GLU A 485 -39.80 -9.37 -2.20
C GLU A 485 -39.65 -9.32 -0.68
N ALA A 486 -38.45 -9.59 -0.18
CA ALA A 486 -38.15 -9.50 1.25
C ALA A 486 -38.19 -8.05 1.75
N GLU A 487 -37.70 -7.09 0.95
CA GLU A 487 -37.75 -5.66 1.27
C GLU A 487 -39.18 -5.12 1.26
N ILE A 488 -40.02 -5.57 0.34
CA ILE A 488 -41.47 -5.28 0.35
C ILE A 488 -42.10 -5.71 1.67
N LYS A 489 -41.84 -6.95 2.10
CA LYS A 489 -42.40 -7.48 3.38
C LYS A 489 -41.92 -6.65 4.57
N ARG A 490 -40.65 -6.20 4.56
CA ARG A 490 -40.10 -5.33 5.61
C ARG A 490 -40.83 -4.00 5.68
N LEU A 491 -41.02 -3.33 4.53
CA LEU A 491 -41.73 -2.06 4.45
C LEU A 491 -43.20 -2.15 4.86
N THR A 492 -43.85 -3.28 4.58
CA THR A 492 -45.25 -3.53 5.01
C THR A 492 -45.36 -3.67 6.53
N ASN A 493 -44.42 -4.42 7.17
CA ASN A 493 -44.40 -4.57 8.61
C ASN A 493 -44.11 -3.27 9.36
N GLU A 494 -43.20 -2.43 8.83
CA GLU A 494 -42.88 -1.11 9.41
C GLU A 494 -44.07 -0.12 9.36
N THR A 495 -45.01 -0.28 8.40
CA THR A 495 -46.22 0.54 8.33
C THR A 495 -47.28 0.07 9.32
N GLU A 496 -47.36 -1.22 9.64
CA GLU A 496 -48.31 -1.76 10.63
C GLU A 496 -47.90 -1.42 12.08
N ASP A 497 -46.56 -1.32 12.38
CA ASP A 497 -46.07 -0.95 13.70
C ASP A 497 -46.20 0.55 14.01
N THR A 498 -46.39 1.40 12.99
CA THR A 498 -46.56 2.87 13.15
C THR A 498 -48.00 3.28 13.34
N ASP A 499 -49.00 2.41 13.04
CA ASP A 499 -50.43 2.66 13.18
C ASP A 499 -51.03 2.01 14.45
N SER A 500 -50.16 1.38 15.30
CA SER A 500 -50.54 0.79 16.59
C SER A 500 -50.05 1.67 17.74
#